data_eca7f7186dec6a5ace7eeccd86052eb6
#
_entry.id   eca7f7186dec6a5ace7eeccd86052eb6
#
_cell.length_a   1.000
_cell.length_b   1.000
_cell.length_c   1.000
_cell.angle_alpha   90.00
_cell.angle_beta   90.00
_cell.angle_gamma   90.00
#
_symmetry.space_group_name_H-M   'P 1'
#
loop_
_entity.id
_entity.type
_entity.pdbx_description
1 polymer ?
#
loop_
_entity_poly.entity_id
_entity_poly.type
_entity_poly.pdbx_seq_one_letter_code
_entity_poly.pdbx_strand_id
1 'polypeptide(L)'
;MSKVRIFALGGLDEDGKNMFVIENNDDIFVIECGMRYPTSDEQLGVEMITPDFQYLVENEKRIKGVFVTHGHDDVMGALTQFLKQVKAPIYMAPLTARLFERKARKEGIRDVEIHRIRRNTNFKIGKTEIRTFGTTQSIADGFGVAIRTEDGYVVYTSEFIVDYDVKMDAFRFDLTEVTELGSRGVLALLTESVGSTREGHSSPNHRITSQVEPIFDNAEGRIVCTVYNQNLYRVIELIELANKFKRKVMIYDDELRSLMVDMADLGYYRIPAGLEIAPQNFSNDMDNIVVIIGGTGSTIFRKVHKIASREDDVIQLRDTDTVIVASPAVPGTERDASNMEDDLYKETSRVYGVDTKRTFSMHASIEDLKMMIYLMNPQYYVPVKGEYRQLISNANIALDMGYPANNIIVLENGMIACIEDGQLQREMKTVPVGDVMVSGGDSLDAAGMVLKDRETLSTDGAIVVGVVVNHGTKEIIGGPDVQSRGVIYLKDADYIIREIGVIMENTINTAVAEKRYDNLECRAEAREKIARYVMKETGKRPMILPAIVEINTKD
;
A
#
# COMPACT_ATOMS: atom_id res chain seq x y z
N MET A 1 -10.17 24.38 29.70
CA MET A 1 -10.93 24.07 28.46
C MET A 1 -10.21 22.93 27.80
N SER A 2 -10.84 21.78 27.77
CA SER A 2 -10.34 20.61 27.02
C SER A 2 -10.63 20.83 25.55
N LYS A 3 -9.65 20.50 24.69
CA LYS A 3 -9.81 20.58 23.24
C LYS A 3 -9.20 19.35 22.59
N VAL A 4 -10.06 18.57 21.95
CA VAL A 4 -9.67 17.39 21.19
C VAL A 4 -9.98 17.63 19.72
N ARG A 5 -9.01 17.38 18.82
CA ARG A 5 -9.23 17.41 17.38
C ARG A 5 -8.88 16.05 16.80
N ILE A 6 -9.76 15.53 15.95
CA ILE A 6 -9.62 14.23 15.30
C ILE A 6 -9.75 14.45 13.79
N PHE A 7 -8.76 14.01 13.02
CA PHE A 7 -8.77 14.11 11.55
C PHE A 7 -7.84 13.08 10.93
N ALA A 8 -7.96 12.87 9.63
CA ALA A 8 -7.10 12.00 8.86
C ALA A 8 -6.26 12.79 7.86
N LEU A 9 -5.00 12.45 7.68
CA LEU A 9 -4.17 12.89 6.57
C LEU A 9 -4.26 11.93 5.37
N GLY A 10 -4.79 10.73 5.60
CA GLY A 10 -5.08 9.69 4.62
C GLY A 10 -5.87 8.55 5.25
N GLY A 11 -6.44 7.67 4.41
CA GLY A 11 -7.19 6.48 4.85
C GLY A 11 -8.70 6.66 4.94
N LEU A 12 -9.24 7.78 4.46
CA LEU A 12 -10.69 8.00 4.32
C LEU A 12 -11.03 8.16 2.84
N ASP A 13 -12.09 7.48 2.39
CA ASP A 13 -12.51 7.38 0.99
C ASP A 13 -11.41 6.78 0.07
N GLU A 14 -10.59 5.88 0.64
CA GLU A 14 -9.51 5.21 -0.09
C GLU A 14 -9.09 3.91 0.61
N ASP A 15 -8.40 3.04 -0.14
CA ASP A 15 -7.80 1.81 0.39
C ASP A 15 -6.29 2.03 0.60
N GLY A 16 -5.88 2.19 1.84
CA GLY A 16 -4.49 2.45 2.24
C GLY A 16 -4.22 3.86 2.73
N LYS A 17 -2.96 4.26 2.83
CA LYS A 17 -2.48 5.55 3.36
C LYS A 17 -3.02 5.92 4.75
N ASN A 18 -3.36 4.93 5.57
CA ASN A 18 -3.96 5.21 6.88
C ASN A 18 -3.03 6.09 7.72
N MET A 19 -3.52 7.26 8.09
CA MET A 19 -2.81 8.20 8.95
C MET A 19 -3.81 9.11 9.65
N PHE A 20 -4.05 8.85 10.93
CA PHE A 20 -5.00 9.58 11.75
C PHE A 20 -4.27 10.44 12.76
N VAL A 21 -4.76 11.63 13.01
CA VAL A 21 -4.19 12.59 13.95
C VAL A 21 -5.20 12.86 15.06
N ILE A 22 -4.75 12.69 16.30
CA ILE A 22 -5.48 13.05 17.50
C ILE A 22 -4.68 14.15 18.20
N GLU A 23 -5.25 15.33 18.27
CA GLU A 23 -4.71 16.41 19.08
C GLU A 23 -5.46 16.49 20.41
N ASN A 24 -4.71 16.42 21.48
CA ASN A 24 -5.19 16.61 22.85
C ASN A 24 -4.57 17.89 23.41
N ASN A 25 -5.28 18.98 23.34
CA ASN A 25 -4.77 20.34 23.56
C ASN A 25 -3.58 20.63 22.64
N ASP A 26 -2.38 20.82 23.18
CA ASP A 26 -1.16 21.10 22.42
C ASP A 26 -0.40 19.84 21.98
N ASP A 27 -0.74 18.68 22.49
CA ASP A 27 -0.06 17.42 22.20
C ASP A 27 -0.69 16.73 21.00
N ILE A 28 0.16 16.27 20.06
CA ILE A 28 -0.24 15.54 18.86
C ILE A 28 0.16 14.07 19.01
N PHE A 29 -0.80 13.19 18.79
CA PHE A 29 -0.62 11.75 18.66
C PHE A 29 -1.03 11.34 17.24
N VAL A 30 -0.11 10.69 16.54
CA VAL A 30 -0.36 10.17 15.19
C VAL A 30 -0.63 8.67 15.32
N ILE A 31 -1.64 8.19 14.63
CA ILE A 31 -1.98 6.78 14.57
C ILE A 31 -1.85 6.35 13.13
N GLU A 32 -1.04 5.33 12.88
CA GLU A 32 -0.61 4.80 11.60
C GLU A 32 0.24 5.78 10.77
N CYS A 33 0.97 5.22 9.83
CA CYS A 33 1.74 5.93 8.82
C CYS A 33 1.83 5.06 7.57
N GLY A 34 0.68 4.82 6.97
CA GLY A 34 0.48 3.88 5.88
C GLY A 34 0.78 4.44 4.50
N MET A 35 0.97 3.54 3.55
CA MET A 35 1.02 3.84 2.13
C MET A 35 -0.15 3.16 1.41
N ARG A 36 -0.37 3.52 0.15
CA ARG A 36 -1.15 2.72 -0.80
C ARG A 36 -0.32 2.38 -2.03
N TYR A 37 -0.66 1.28 -2.68
CA TYR A 37 -0.09 0.95 -3.98
C TYR A 37 -0.74 1.81 -5.07
N PRO A 38 0.04 2.21 -6.11
CA PRO A 38 -0.53 2.93 -7.24
C PRO A 38 -1.50 2.05 -8.02
N THR A 39 -2.61 2.63 -8.48
CA THR A 39 -3.52 1.99 -9.44
C THR A 39 -2.85 1.84 -10.81
N SER A 40 -3.48 1.09 -11.74
CA SER A 40 -2.94 0.89 -13.09
C SER A 40 -2.64 2.20 -13.83
N ASP A 41 -3.43 3.22 -13.59
CA ASP A 41 -3.28 4.54 -14.25
C ASP A 41 -2.17 5.38 -13.59
N GLU A 42 -1.83 5.10 -12.33
CA GLU A 42 -0.80 5.79 -11.56
C GLU A 42 0.58 5.10 -11.63
N GLN A 43 0.66 3.90 -12.22
CA GLN A 43 1.87 3.06 -12.15
C GLN A 43 3.12 3.68 -12.76
N LEU A 44 3.09 4.47 -13.78
CA LEU A 44 4.17 5.18 -14.50
C LEU A 44 5.55 5.27 -13.77
N GLY A 45 5.96 4.18 -13.12
CA GLY A 45 7.18 4.09 -12.30
C GLY A 45 7.01 4.59 -10.86
N VAL A 46 5.78 4.80 -10.40
CA VAL A 46 5.46 5.06 -8.99
C VAL A 46 5.48 3.73 -8.22
N GLU A 47 6.21 3.69 -7.11
CA GLU A 47 6.32 2.49 -6.26
C GLU A 47 5.30 2.49 -5.14
N MET A 48 5.01 3.66 -4.57
CA MET A 48 4.04 3.84 -3.50
C MET A 48 3.49 5.27 -3.50
N ILE A 49 2.34 5.45 -2.85
CA ILE A 49 1.73 6.74 -2.60
C ILE A 49 1.57 6.90 -1.09
N THR A 50 2.02 8.05 -0.57
CA THR A 50 1.97 8.37 0.86
C THR A 50 1.07 9.58 1.11
N PRO A 51 0.60 9.79 2.35
CA PRO A 51 0.00 11.06 2.74
C PRO A 51 0.99 12.21 2.59
N ASP A 52 0.48 13.43 2.43
CA ASP A 52 1.27 14.65 2.60
C ASP A 52 1.51 14.88 4.11
N PHE A 53 2.77 14.98 4.50
CA PHE A 53 3.17 15.17 5.90
C PHE A 53 3.31 16.63 6.32
N GLN A 54 3.02 17.59 5.44
CA GLN A 54 3.31 19.02 5.67
C GLN A 54 2.74 19.53 7.00
N TYR A 55 1.51 19.11 7.35
CA TYR A 55 0.91 19.47 8.64
C TYR A 55 1.75 19.01 9.83
N LEU A 56 2.31 17.81 9.77
CA LEU A 56 3.12 17.24 10.85
C LEU A 56 4.54 17.84 10.86
N VAL A 57 5.08 18.19 9.70
CA VAL A 57 6.35 18.94 9.60
C VAL A 57 6.24 20.29 10.32
N GLU A 58 5.17 21.04 10.06
CA GLU A 58 4.93 22.35 10.70
C GLU A 58 4.67 22.24 12.20
N ASN A 59 4.21 21.09 12.67
CA ASN A 59 3.86 20.84 14.07
C ASN A 59 4.77 19.84 14.78
N GLU A 60 5.97 19.53 14.24
CA GLU A 60 6.88 18.50 14.72
C GLU A 60 7.08 18.51 16.25
N LYS A 61 7.29 19.69 16.83
CA LYS A 61 7.55 19.85 18.28
C LYS A 61 6.36 19.43 19.18
N ARG A 62 5.16 19.40 18.62
CA ARG A 62 3.94 19.00 19.33
C ARG A 62 3.71 17.49 19.29
N ILE A 63 4.38 16.75 18.38
CA ILE A 63 4.21 15.32 18.20
C ILE A 63 4.81 14.59 19.39
N LYS A 64 3.98 13.85 20.12
CA LYS A 64 4.36 13.06 21.30
C LYS A 64 4.61 11.59 20.97
N GLY A 65 4.02 11.10 19.89
CA GLY A 65 4.23 9.74 19.43
C GLY A 65 3.47 9.40 18.17
N VAL A 66 4.03 8.45 17.43
CA VAL A 66 3.39 7.80 16.28
C VAL A 66 3.15 6.35 16.68
N PHE A 67 1.90 5.92 16.69
CA PHE A 67 1.49 4.56 17.03
C PHE A 67 1.28 3.76 15.74
N VAL A 68 2.07 2.72 15.54
CA VAL A 68 1.94 1.80 14.41
C VAL A 68 1.38 0.50 14.95
N THR A 69 0.11 0.25 14.68
CA THR A 69 -0.64 -0.82 15.35
C THR A 69 -0.25 -2.22 14.89
N HIS A 70 0.24 -2.37 13.67
CA HIS A 70 0.70 -3.65 13.11
C HIS A 70 1.55 -3.48 11.85
N GLY A 71 2.02 -4.59 11.28
CA GLY A 71 3.05 -4.59 10.24
C GLY A 71 2.55 -4.62 8.79
N HIS A 72 1.36 -4.10 8.48
CA HIS A 72 0.87 -3.99 7.11
C HIS A 72 1.38 -2.72 6.41
N ASP A 73 1.46 -2.73 5.08
CA ASP A 73 1.95 -1.60 4.29
C ASP A 73 1.02 -0.39 4.34
N ASP A 74 -0.29 -0.61 4.39
CA ASP A 74 -1.30 0.43 4.53
C ASP A 74 -1.32 1.10 5.92
N VAL A 75 -0.51 0.58 6.84
CA VAL A 75 -0.38 1.00 8.25
C VAL A 75 1.00 1.55 8.58
N MET A 76 2.08 0.98 8.00
CA MET A 76 3.46 1.42 8.29
C MET A 76 4.28 1.72 7.03
N GLY A 77 3.72 1.54 5.86
CA GLY A 77 4.46 1.56 4.60
C GLY A 77 5.14 2.88 4.29
N ALA A 78 4.55 4.01 4.72
CA ALA A 78 5.08 5.35 4.52
C ALA A 78 6.04 5.83 5.63
N LEU A 79 6.26 5.04 6.68
CA LEU A 79 7.01 5.48 7.87
C LEU A 79 8.45 5.89 7.56
N THR A 80 9.10 5.25 6.59
CA THR A 80 10.45 5.63 6.16
C THR A 80 10.47 7.00 5.48
N GLN A 81 9.46 7.31 4.66
CA GLN A 81 9.33 8.63 4.02
C GLN A 81 8.98 9.72 5.03
N PHE A 82 8.12 9.41 6.00
CA PHE A 82 7.78 10.29 7.10
C PHE A 82 9.02 10.67 7.93
N LEU A 83 9.84 9.69 8.31
CA LEU A 83 11.03 9.91 9.15
C LEU A 83 12.18 10.65 8.44
N LYS A 84 12.15 10.76 7.11
CA LYS A 84 13.05 11.67 6.37
C LYS A 84 12.70 13.14 6.59
N GLN A 85 11.46 13.46 6.98
CA GLN A 85 10.93 14.81 7.11
C GLN A 85 10.64 15.21 8.56
N VAL A 86 10.23 14.26 9.40
CA VAL A 86 9.74 14.51 10.77
C VAL A 86 10.46 13.58 11.74
N LYS A 87 10.95 14.14 12.84
CA LYS A 87 11.51 13.37 13.96
C LYS A 87 10.45 13.18 15.03
N ALA A 88 10.06 11.95 15.27
CA ALA A 88 9.06 11.61 16.30
C ALA A 88 9.37 10.25 16.92
N PRO A 89 9.05 10.04 18.21
CA PRO A 89 9.13 8.72 18.83
C PRO A 89 8.04 7.80 18.24
N ILE A 90 8.44 6.58 17.89
CA ILE A 90 7.55 5.58 17.27
C ILE A 90 7.22 4.49 18.28
N TYR A 91 5.95 4.21 18.45
CA TYR A 91 5.43 3.17 19.34
C TYR A 91 4.86 2.03 18.50
N MET A 92 5.41 0.84 18.64
CA MET A 92 4.98 -0.34 17.89
C MET A 92 5.26 -1.63 18.64
N ALA A 93 4.55 -2.70 18.26
CA ALA A 93 4.77 -4.01 18.86
C ALA A 93 6.09 -4.65 18.37
N PRO A 94 6.63 -5.65 19.09
CA PRO A 94 7.96 -6.22 18.81
C PRO A 94 8.11 -6.78 17.38
N LEU A 95 7.11 -7.47 16.83
CA LEU A 95 7.18 -8.00 15.46
C LEU A 95 7.18 -6.88 14.42
N THR A 96 6.28 -5.90 14.59
CA THR A 96 6.21 -4.71 13.73
C THR A 96 7.52 -3.92 13.77
N ALA A 97 8.14 -3.79 14.96
CA ALA A 97 9.44 -3.14 15.11
C ALA A 97 10.55 -3.85 14.31
N ARG A 98 10.61 -5.18 14.34
CA ARG A 98 11.58 -5.96 13.55
C ARG A 98 11.38 -5.77 12.04
N LEU A 99 10.12 -5.79 11.58
CA LEU A 99 9.77 -5.50 10.18
C LEU A 99 10.24 -4.11 9.76
N PHE A 100 9.87 -3.11 10.55
CA PHE A 100 10.24 -1.73 10.28
C PHE A 100 11.77 -1.52 10.30
N GLU A 101 12.49 -2.06 11.29
CA GLU A 101 13.95 -1.95 11.38
C GLU A 101 14.69 -2.56 10.19
N ARG A 102 14.16 -3.65 9.60
CA ARG A 102 14.71 -4.21 8.36
C ARG A 102 14.49 -3.26 7.18
N LYS A 103 13.29 -2.69 7.05
CA LYS A 103 12.96 -1.71 6.00
C LYS A 103 13.81 -0.44 6.15
N ALA A 104 13.86 0.12 7.34
CA ALA A 104 14.65 1.32 7.65
C ALA A 104 16.14 1.15 7.32
N ARG A 105 16.73 -0.01 7.66
CA ARG A 105 18.12 -0.33 7.30
C ARG A 105 18.36 -0.40 5.79
N LYS A 106 17.44 -1.01 5.03
CA LYS A 106 17.54 -1.07 3.56
C LYS A 106 17.49 0.32 2.93
N GLU A 107 16.71 1.23 3.50
CA GLU A 107 16.56 2.61 3.03
C GLU A 107 17.56 3.59 3.68
N GLY A 108 18.52 3.10 4.46
CA GLY A 108 19.57 3.91 5.06
C GLY A 108 19.13 4.83 6.20
N ILE A 109 17.92 4.62 6.74
CA ILE A 109 17.41 5.40 7.87
C ILE A 109 18.03 4.89 9.16
N ARG A 110 18.64 5.80 9.92
CA ARG A 110 19.32 5.54 11.19
C ARG A 110 18.75 6.42 12.29
N ASP A 111 19.06 6.06 13.53
CA ASP A 111 18.74 6.86 14.72
C ASP A 111 17.24 7.10 14.93
N VAL A 112 16.42 6.06 14.70
CA VAL A 112 14.98 6.11 14.96
C VAL A 112 14.71 5.74 16.41
N GLU A 113 13.96 6.58 17.12
CA GLU A 113 13.51 6.31 18.48
C GLU A 113 12.29 5.36 18.44
N ILE A 114 12.53 4.06 18.65
CA ILE A 114 11.48 3.03 18.64
C ILE A 114 11.22 2.55 20.07
N HIS A 115 10.00 2.77 20.54
CA HIS A 115 9.46 2.22 21.78
C HIS A 115 8.67 0.94 21.47
N ARG A 116 9.25 -0.21 21.84
CA ARG A 116 8.56 -1.49 21.71
C ARG A 116 7.55 -1.64 22.83
N ILE A 117 6.27 -1.59 22.47
CA ILE A 117 5.16 -1.75 23.41
C ILE A 117 4.55 -3.15 23.27
N ARG A 118 4.14 -3.72 24.38
CA ARG A 118 3.36 -4.97 24.35
C ARG A 118 1.88 -4.62 24.23
N ARG A 119 1.12 -5.55 23.70
CA ARG A 119 -0.35 -5.50 23.81
C ARG A 119 -0.74 -5.44 25.29
N ASN A 120 -1.88 -4.85 25.60
CA ASN A 120 -2.41 -4.78 26.96
C ASN A 120 -1.43 -4.07 27.92
N THR A 121 -0.94 -2.93 27.48
CA THR A 121 -0.01 -2.11 28.27
C THR A 121 -0.66 -0.77 28.61
N ASN A 122 -0.43 -0.31 29.84
CA ASN A 122 -0.80 1.03 30.29
C ASN A 122 0.49 1.81 30.63
N PHE A 123 0.68 2.96 30.01
CA PHE A 123 1.84 3.82 30.24
C PHE A 123 1.48 5.30 30.01
N LYS A 124 2.43 6.20 30.26
CA LYS A 124 2.23 7.64 30.08
C LYS A 124 3.23 8.20 29.09
N ILE A 125 2.76 9.12 28.26
CA ILE A 125 3.59 9.99 27.45
C ILE A 125 3.36 11.42 27.97
N GLY A 126 4.36 11.98 28.62
CA GLY A 126 4.16 13.22 29.36
C GLY A 126 3.09 13.04 30.46
N LYS A 127 1.99 13.77 30.36
CA LYS A 127 0.85 13.67 31.28
C LYS A 127 -0.26 12.77 30.78
N THR A 128 -0.25 12.41 29.49
CA THR A 128 -1.31 11.66 28.84
C THR A 128 -1.15 10.17 29.09
N GLU A 129 -2.18 9.53 29.62
CA GLU A 129 -2.25 8.08 29.78
C GLU A 129 -2.59 7.44 28.43
N ILE A 130 -1.84 6.40 28.09
CA ILE A 130 -2.03 5.59 26.87
C ILE A 130 -2.32 4.16 27.33
N ARG A 131 -3.35 3.54 26.76
CA ARG A 131 -3.66 2.13 26.95
C ARG A 131 -3.71 1.42 25.61
N THR A 132 -3.25 0.18 25.58
CA THR A 132 -3.30 -0.66 24.38
C THR A 132 -4.00 -1.97 24.68
N PHE A 133 -4.72 -2.51 23.70
CA PHE A 133 -5.39 -3.80 23.80
C PHE A 133 -5.09 -4.64 22.55
N GLY A 134 -4.92 -5.95 22.75
CA GLY A 134 -4.63 -6.86 21.64
C GLY A 134 -5.80 -7.00 20.67
N THR A 135 -5.52 -7.02 19.37
CA THR A 135 -6.49 -7.28 18.30
C THR A 135 -6.13 -8.55 17.53
N THR A 136 -7.16 -9.24 17.01
CA THR A 136 -6.98 -10.40 16.14
C THR A 136 -7.05 -9.95 14.69
N GLN A 137 -5.97 -10.19 13.96
CA GLN A 137 -5.86 -9.88 12.53
C GLN A 137 -4.87 -10.82 11.83
N SER A 138 -4.61 -10.61 10.55
CA SER A 138 -3.79 -11.50 9.72
C SER A 138 -2.31 -11.57 10.11
N ILE A 139 -1.79 -10.53 10.78
CA ILE A 139 -0.42 -10.50 11.31
C ILE A 139 -0.44 -10.52 12.84
N ALA A 140 0.58 -11.12 13.44
CA ALA A 140 0.68 -11.21 14.89
C ALA A 140 0.97 -9.86 15.55
N ASP A 141 0.65 -9.76 16.84
CA ASP A 141 1.06 -8.68 17.73
C ASP A 141 0.33 -7.34 17.48
N GLY A 142 -0.81 -7.40 16.76
CA GLY A 142 -1.65 -6.22 16.52
C GLY A 142 -2.29 -5.69 17.79
N PHE A 143 -2.48 -4.36 17.85
CA PHE A 143 -3.11 -3.70 18.99
C PHE A 143 -3.98 -2.51 18.58
N GLY A 144 -5.01 -2.24 19.37
CA GLY A 144 -5.72 -0.97 19.39
C GLY A 144 -5.13 -0.03 20.44
N VAL A 145 -5.35 1.27 20.30
CA VAL A 145 -4.80 2.30 21.19
C VAL A 145 -5.89 3.22 21.73
N ALA A 146 -5.81 3.53 23.01
CA ALA A 146 -6.69 4.47 23.70
C ALA A 146 -5.86 5.60 24.32
N ILE A 147 -6.17 6.83 23.97
CA ILE A 147 -5.50 8.05 24.42
C ILE A 147 -6.42 8.79 25.38
N ARG A 148 -5.97 8.97 26.60
CA ARG A 148 -6.75 9.67 27.64
C ARG A 148 -6.79 11.16 27.38
N THR A 149 -7.99 11.73 27.34
CA THR A 149 -8.25 13.17 27.37
C THR A 149 -8.93 13.54 28.69
N GLU A 150 -9.22 14.82 28.91
CA GLU A 150 -9.98 15.26 30.08
C GLU A 150 -11.41 14.73 30.07
N ASP A 151 -12.01 14.59 28.86
CA ASP A 151 -13.42 14.22 28.67
C ASP A 151 -13.67 12.71 28.45
N GLY A 152 -12.63 11.90 28.41
CA GLY A 152 -12.71 10.46 28.15
C GLY A 152 -11.56 9.95 27.30
N TYR A 153 -11.62 8.69 26.87
CA TYR A 153 -10.63 8.14 25.96
C TYR A 153 -11.04 8.39 24.51
N VAL A 154 -10.06 8.74 23.67
CA VAL A 154 -10.16 8.58 22.22
C VAL A 154 -9.55 7.23 21.88
N VAL A 155 -10.34 6.33 21.30
CA VAL A 155 -9.94 4.95 21.04
C VAL A 155 -9.89 4.69 19.54
N TYR A 156 -8.79 4.13 19.07
CA TYR A 156 -8.65 3.57 17.73
C TYR A 156 -8.51 2.05 17.82
N THR A 157 -9.39 1.33 17.14
CA THR A 157 -9.44 -0.14 17.28
C THR A 157 -8.38 -0.86 16.46
N SER A 158 -7.75 -0.21 15.48
CA SER A 158 -7.02 -0.90 14.42
C SER A 158 -7.95 -1.81 13.59
N GLU A 159 -7.39 -2.68 12.76
CA GLU A 159 -8.11 -3.81 12.19
C GLU A 159 -8.35 -4.87 13.25
N PHE A 160 -9.53 -5.50 13.20
CA PHE A 160 -9.83 -6.57 14.14
C PHE A 160 -10.90 -7.52 13.60
N ILE A 161 -10.84 -8.73 14.10
CA ILE A 161 -11.99 -9.64 14.14
C ILE A 161 -12.15 -10.16 15.56
N VAL A 162 -13.34 -10.65 15.88
CA VAL A 162 -13.56 -11.32 17.16
C VAL A 162 -13.59 -12.81 16.94
N ASP A 163 -12.51 -13.48 17.37
CA ASP A 163 -12.35 -14.93 17.27
C ASP A 163 -12.05 -15.52 18.65
N TYR A 164 -12.97 -16.36 19.14
CA TYR A 164 -12.87 -17.01 20.45
C TYR A 164 -11.97 -18.25 20.45
N ASP A 165 -11.66 -18.80 19.26
CA ASP A 165 -10.89 -20.04 19.10
C ASP A 165 -9.40 -19.82 18.82
N VAL A 166 -8.91 -18.59 18.98
CA VAL A 166 -7.49 -18.28 18.76
C VAL A 166 -6.64 -18.93 19.84
N LYS A 167 -5.78 -19.86 19.42
CA LYS A 167 -4.88 -20.60 20.33
C LYS A 167 -3.59 -19.85 20.62
N MET A 168 -3.17 -18.97 19.72
CA MET A 168 -1.90 -18.24 19.84
C MET A 168 -2.13 -16.86 20.47
N ASP A 169 -1.49 -16.64 21.63
CA ASP A 169 -1.66 -15.38 22.36
C ASP A 169 -1.33 -14.14 21.53
N ALA A 170 -0.37 -14.23 20.60
CA ALA A 170 0.01 -13.13 19.72
C ALA A 170 -1.09 -12.67 18.76
N PHE A 171 -2.16 -13.46 18.57
CA PHE A 171 -3.32 -13.12 17.74
C PHE A 171 -4.60 -12.93 18.56
N ARG A 172 -4.54 -13.03 19.90
CA ARG A 172 -5.75 -13.00 20.73
C ARG A 172 -6.31 -11.60 20.87
N PHE A 173 -7.61 -11.46 20.66
CA PHE A 173 -8.35 -10.24 20.97
C PHE A 173 -8.55 -10.07 22.49
N ASP A 174 -8.37 -8.86 23.01
CA ASP A 174 -8.53 -8.59 24.43
C ASP A 174 -9.88 -7.92 24.75
N LEU A 175 -10.89 -8.75 24.90
CA LEU A 175 -12.23 -8.29 25.32
C LEU A 175 -12.26 -7.67 26.71
N THR A 176 -11.37 -8.09 27.60
CA THR A 176 -11.33 -7.58 28.99
C THR A 176 -10.93 -6.12 28.99
N GLU A 177 -9.83 -5.77 28.30
CA GLU A 177 -9.38 -4.38 28.20
C GLU A 177 -10.38 -3.50 27.47
N VAL A 178 -11.01 -4.02 26.38
CA VAL A 178 -12.07 -3.32 25.63
C VAL A 178 -13.25 -2.96 26.56
N THR A 179 -13.71 -3.92 27.36
CA THR A 179 -14.81 -3.71 28.33
C THR A 179 -14.42 -2.73 29.43
N GLU A 180 -13.17 -2.81 29.93
CA GLU A 180 -12.66 -1.87 30.93
C GLU A 180 -12.59 -0.45 30.39
N LEU A 181 -12.12 -0.24 29.15
CA LEU A 181 -12.12 1.07 28.50
C LEU A 181 -13.51 1.65 28.37
N GLY A 182 -14.50 0.85 27.93
CA GLY A 182 -15.89 1.26 27.88
C GLY A 182 -16.43 1.74 29.23
N SER A 183 -16.09 1.02 30.32
CA SER A 183 -16.51 1.40 31.68
C SER A 183 -15.86 2.68 32.20
N ARG A 184 -14.68 3.05 31.68
CA ARG A 184 -13.94 4.28 32.04
C ARG A 184 -14.38 5.52 31.26
N GLY A 185 -15.22 5.35 30.24
CA GLY A 185 -15.77 6.41 29.40
C GLY A 185 -14.93 6.67 28.14
N VAL A 186 -15.55 6.45 26.99
CA VAL A 186 -14.99 6.69 25.66
C VAL A 186 -15.61 7.94 25.06
N LEU A 187 -14.79 8.96 24.84
CA LEU A 187 -15.20 10.20 24.18
C LEU A 187 -15.46 9.98 22.70
N ALA A 188 -14.51 9.34 22.02
CA ALA A 188 -14.64 9.02 20.59
C ALA A 188 -14.07 7.63 20.30
N LEU A 189 -14.78 6.86 19.48
CA LEU A 189 -14.37 5.54 19.03
C LEU A 189 -14.17 5.57 17.50
N LEU A 190 -12.94 5.33 17.07
CA LEU A 190 -12.56 5.21 15.68
C LEU A 190 -12.46 3.72 15.32
N THR A 191 -13.27 3.25 14.38
CA THR A 191 -13.26 1.85 13.92
C THR A 191 -13.07 1.74 12.42
N GLU A 192 -12.38 0.68 11.99
CA GLU A 192 -12.25 0.35 10.57
C GLU A 192 -13.62 0.12 9.90
N SER A 193 -13.70 0.33 8.59
CA SER A 193 -14.94 0.22 7.82
C SER A 193 -14.91 -0.82 6.71
N VAL A 194 -13.76 -1.44 6.42
CA VAL A 194 -13.55 -2.35 5.27
C VAL A 194 -14.56 -3.48 5.22
N GLY A 195 -14.87 -4.10 6.37
CA GLY A 195 -15.84 -5.20 6.47
C GLY A 195 -17.29 -4.79 6.78
N SER A 196 -17.61 -3.49 6.84
CA SER A 196 -18.91 -2.96 7.31
C SER A 196 -20.12 -3.35 6.46
N THR A 197 -19.90 -3.85 5.25
CA THR A 197 -20.96 -4.34 4.35
C THR A 197 -21.20 -5.85 4.45
N ARG A 198 -20.41 -6.56 5.26
CA ARG A 198 -20.52 -8.01 5.42
C ARG A 198 -21.42 -8.36 6.60
N GLU A 199 -22.42 -9.19 6.33
CA GLU A 199 -23.32 -9.69 7.37
C GLU A 199 -22.63 -10.70 8.31
N GLY A 200 -23.09 -10.75 9.54
CA GLY A 200 -22.62 -11.67 10.57
C GLY A 200 -21.25 -11.29 11.14
N HIS A 201 -20.52 -12.30 11.64
CA HIS A 201 -19.17 -12.20 12.17
C HIS A 201 -18.13 -12.64 11.14
N SER A 202 -16.93 -12.10 11.21
CA SER A 202 -15.81 -12.54 10.36
C SER A 202 -15.29 -13.91 10.76
N SER A 203 -15.27 -14.25 12.05
CA SER A 203 -14.96 -15.60 12.53
C SER A 203 -16.21 -16.50 12.50
N PRO A 204 -16.10 -17.81 12.11
CA PRO A 204 -14.89 -18.53 11.71
C PRO A 204 -14.55 -18.42 10.20
N ASN A 205 -15.29 -17.62 9.42
CA ASN A 205 -15.20 -17.58 7.96
C ASN A 205 -13.88 -16.99 7.43
N HIS A 206 -13.04 -16.41 8.27
CA HIS A 206 -11.70 -15.96 7.90
C HIS A 206 -10.71 -17.12 7.68
N ARG A 207 -11.02 -18.32 8.21
CA ARG A 207 -10.14 -19.49 8.14
C ARG A 207 -10.29 -20.21 6.81
N ILE A 208 -9.15 -20.57 6.21
CA ILE A 208 -9.14 -21.35 4.97
C ILE A 208 -9.17 -22.86 5.21
N THR A 209 -8.92 -23.30 6.44
CA THR A 209 -8.77 -24.73 6.79
C THR A 209 -9.90 -25.59 6.24
N SER A 210 -11.17 -25.18 6.40
CA SER A 210 -12.34 -25.97 5.94
C SER A 210 -12.40 -26.17 4.43
N GLN A 211 -11.85 -25.23 3.64
CA GLN A 211 -11.81 -25.32 2.18
C GLN A 211 -10.57 -26.08 1.68
N VAL A 212 -9.45 -25.92 2.39
CA VAL A 212 -8.14 -26.41 1.95
C VAL A 212 -7.88 -27.85 2.45
N GLU A 213 -8.40 -28.24 3.62
CA GLU A 213 -8.19 -29.57 4.18
C GLU A 213 -8.63 -30.72 3.25
N PRO A 214 -9.79 -30.66 2.58
CA PRO A 214 -10.18 -31.72 1.61
C PRO A 214 -9.21 -31.80 0.41
N ILE A 215 -8.57 -30.69 0.04
CA ILE A 215 -7.57 -30.66 -1.05
C ILE A 215 -6.31 -31.39 -0.59
N PHE A 216 -5.86 -31.13 0.65
CA PHE A 216 -4.71 -31.84 1.24
C PHE A 216 -4.92 -33.32 1.36
N ASP A 217 -6.15 -33.74 1.71
CA ASP A 217 -6.52 -35.16 1.86
C ASP A 217 -6.48 -35.93 0.52
N ASN A 218 -6.88 -35.27 -0.57
CA ASN A 218 -6.93 -35.85 -1.92
C ASN A 218 -5.65 -35.67 -2.74
N ALA A 219 -4.68 -34.85 -2.27
CA ALA A 219 -3.46 -34.61 -3.00
C ALA A 219 -2.47 -35.75 -2.90
N GLU A 220 -2.22 -36.45 -4.00
CA GLU A 220 -1.26 -37.58 -4.08
C GLU A 220 0.19 -37.06 -4.20
N GLY A 221 0.42 -35.94 -4.94
CA GLY A 221 1.73 -35.34 -5.16
C GLY A 221 2.01 -34.18 -4.24
N ARG A 222 2.96 -33.33 -4.70
CA ARG A 222 3.36 -32.11 -4.04
C ARG A 222 2.21 -31.10 -4.03
N ILE A 223 2.11 -30.32 -2.94
CA ILE A 223 1.19 -29.20 -2.82
C ILE A 223 1.98 -27.90 -2.89
N VAL A 224 1.56 -26.96 -3.74
CA VAL A 224 2.14 -25.62 -3.87
C VAL A 224 1.09 -24.59 -3.45
N CYS A 225 1.38 -23.78 -2.43
CA CYS A 225 0.45 -22.80 -1.90
C CYS A 225 1.00 -21.38 -2.10
N THR A 226 0.18 -20.45 -2.56
CA THR A 226 0.53 -19.04 -2.57
C THR A 226 -0.07 -18.34 -1.36
N VAL A 227 0.67 -17.38 -0.74
CA VAL A 227 0.17 -16.63 0.41
C VAL A 227 0.89 -15.28 0.52
N TYR A 228 0.19 -14.23 0.93
CA TYR A 228 0.84 -12.96 1.22
C TYR A 228 1.72 -13.04 2.48
N ASN A 229 2.93 -12.48 2.43
CA ASN A 229 3.90 -12.50 3.55
C ASN A 229 3.31 -11.94 4.85
N GLN A 230 2.46 -10.93 4.74
CA GLN A 230 1.84 -10.26 5.88
C GLN A 230 0.62 -11.01 6.44
N ASN A 231 0.14 -12.07 5.75
CA ASN A 231 -0.93 -12.93 6.27
C ASN A 231 -0.35 -14.14 7.01
N LEU A 232 0.31 -13.88 8.14
CA LEU A 232 0.94 -14.92 8.95
C LEU A 232 -0.06 -15.90 9.55
N TYR A 233 -1.29 -15.45 9.81
CA TYR A 233 -2.36 -16.34 10.27
C TYR A 233 -2.59 -17.46 9.27
N ARG A 234 -2.75 -17.12 8.00
CA ARG A 234 -2.96 -18.10 6.90
C ARG A 234 -1.72 -18.97 6.65
N VAL A 235 -0.52 -18.40 6.76
CA VAL A 235 0.74 -19.16 6.68
C VAL A 235 0.75 -20.27 7.73
N ILE A 236 0.37 -19.94 8.96
CA ILE A 236 0.32 -20.90 10.08
C ILE A 236 -0.74 -21.97 9.83
N GLU A 237 -1.93 -21.61 9.31
CA GLU A 237 -2.96 -22.60 8.94
C GLU A 237 -2.41 -23.62 7.92
N LEU A 238 -1.68 -23.18 6.89
CA LEU A 238 -1.06 -24.07 5.90
C LEU A 238 0.01 -24.96 6.51
N ILE A 239 0.85 -24.42 7.42
CA ILE A 239 1.87 -25.20 8.13
C ILE A 239 1.23 -26.25 9.04
N GLU A 240 0.17 -25.89 9.77
CA GLU A 240 -0.56 -26.83 10.64
C GLU A 240 -1.27 -27.93 9.83
N LEU A 241 -1.82 -27.61 8.65
CA LEU A 241 -2.35 -28.61 7.72
C LEU A 241 -1.23 -29.53 7.21
N ALA A 242 -0.09 -29.00 6.81
CA ALA A 242 1.05 -29.82 6.40
C ALA A 242 1.50 -30.77 7.51
N ASN A 243 1.55 -30.30 8.75
CA ASN A 243 1.87 -31.11 9.92
C ASN A 243 0.83 -32.22 10.17
N LYS A 244 -0.47 -31.90 10.07
CA LYS A 244 -1.58 -32.85 10.20
C LYS A 244 -1.48 -33.97 9.19
N PHE A 245 -1.17 -33.66 7.94
CA PHE A 245 -1.02 -34.63 6.85
C PHE A 245 0.41 -35.18 6.74
N LYS A 246 1.29 -34.90 7.72
CA LYS A 246 2.68 -35.40 7.79
C LYS A 246 3.51 -35.07 6.54
N ARG A 247 3.23 -33.94 5.90
CA ARG A 247 3.98 -33.42 4.75
C ARG A 247 5.05 -32.46 5.24
N LYS A 248 6.24 -32.50 4.63
CA LYS A 248 7.27 -31.48 4.87
C LYS A 248 6.80 -30.12 4.39
N VAL A 249 7.44 -29.04 4.85
CA VAL A 249 7.16 -27.66 4.43
C VAL A 249 8.43 -27.00 3.93
N MET A 250 8.38 -26.37 2.77
CA MET A 250 9.41 -25.43 2.30
C MET A 250 8.78 -24.05 2.11
N ILE A 251 9.33 -23.03 2.76
CA ILE A 251 8.93 -21.64 2.54
C ILE A 251 9.84 -21.05 1.46
N TYR A 252 9.26 -20.74 0.31
CA TYR A 252 9.96 -20.18 -0.85
C TYR A 252 9.76 -18.66 -0.96
N ASP A 253 10.23 -17.98 0.06
CA ASP A 253 10.36 -16.52 0.12
C ASP A 253 11.26 -16.14 1.29
N ASP A 254 12.29 -15.32 1.05
CA ASP A 254 13.28 -14.96 2.08
C ASP A 254 12.71 -14.05 3.17
N GLU A 255 11.80 -13.16 2.79
CA GLU A 255 11.14 -12.26 3.74
C GLU A 255 10.20 -13.04 4.66
N LEU A 256 9.38 -13.93 4.07
CA LEU A 256 8.47 -14.77 4.86
C LEU A 256 9.26 -15.71 5.79
N ARG A 257 10.38 -16.30 5.34
CA ARG A 257 11.25 -17.09 6.22
C ARG A 257 11.79 -16.25 7.38
N SER A 258 12.23 -15.02 7.09
CA SER A 258 12.71 -14.12 8.13
C SER A 258 11.61 -13.77 9.13
N LEU A 259 10.37 -13.58 8.68
CA LEU A 259 9.21 -13.36 9.54
C LEU A 259 8.92 -14.57 10.43
N MET A 260 8.99 -15.79 9.89
CA MET A 260 8.79 -17.00 10.68
C MET A 260 9.89 -17.21 11.73
N VAL A 261 11.13 -16.81 11.44
CA VAL A 261 12.22 -16.77 12.44
C VAL A 261 11.90 -15.76 13.54
N ASP A 262 11.46 -14.54 13.18
CA ASP A 262 11.06 -13.53 14.15
C ASP A 262 9.91 -14.02 15.05
N MET A 263 8.90 -14.69 14.47
CA MET A 263 7.80 -15.29 15.21
C MET A 263 8.29 -16.32 16.24
N ALA A 264 9.26 -17.15 15.85
CA ALA A 264 9.86 -18.15 16.74
C ALA A 264 10.71 -17.52 17.87
N ASP A 265 11.49 -16.48 17.54
CA ASP A 265 12.34 -15.76 18.51
C ASP A 265 11.52 -14.96 19.52
N LEU A 266 10.39 -14.41 19.08
CA LEU A 266 9.45 -13.69 19.96
C LEU A 266 8.56 -14.63 20.78
N GLY A 267 8.62 -15.95 20.52
CA GLY A 267 7.80 -16.95 21.20
C GLY A 267 6.34 -16.97 20.76
N TYR A 268 6.02 -16.40 19.59
CA TYR A 268 4.65 -16.32 19.08
C TYR A 268 4.21 -17.60 18.36
N TYR A 269 5.07 -18.12 17.49
CA TYR A 269 4.86 -19.40 16.81
C TYR A 269 6.20 -19.99 16.38
N ARG A 270 6.31 -21.30 16.46
CA ARG A 270 7.47 -22.05 15.98
C ARG A 270 7.01 -23.22 15.10
N ILE A 271 7.59 -23.33 13.91
CA ILE A 271 7.37 -24.46 13.02
C ILE A 271 7.74 -25.76 13.76
N PRO A 272 6.89 -26.81 13.76
CA PRO A 272 7.19 -28.07 14.41
C PRO A 272 8.54 -28.65 13.98
N ALA A 273 9.29 -29.18 14.95
CA ALA A 273 10.63 -29.70 14.71
C ALA A 273 10.64 -30.79 13.62
N GLY A 274 11.56 -30.67 12.67
CA GLY A 274 11.72 -31.61 11.56
C GLY A 274 10.65 -31.51 10.48
N LEU A 275 9.72 -30.54 10.55
CA LEU A 275 8.73 -30.31 9.49
C LEU A 275 9.31 -29.52 8.33
N GLU A 276 10.09 -28.47 8.64
CA GLU A 276 10.65 -27.55 7.65
C GLU A 276 11.84 -28.17 6.90
N ILE A 277 11.90 -27.89 5.59
CA ILE A 277 13.05 -28.16 4.72
C ILE A 277 13.57 -26.81 4.21
N ALA A 278 14.89 -26.61 4.32
CA ALA A 278 15.53 -25.43 3.75
C ALA A 278 15.53 -25.51 2.21
N PRO A 279 15.39 -24.38 1.49
CA PRO A 279 15.31 -24.37 0.02
C PRO A 279 16.45 -25.10 -0.69
N GLN A 280 17.67 -25.04 -0.15
CA GLN A 280 18.84 -25.75 -0.70
C GLN A 280 18.75 -27.30 -0.60
N ASN A 281 17.86 -27.83 0.21
CA ASN A 281 17.60 -29.26 0.37
C ASN A 281 16.35 -29.71 -0.39
N PHE A 282 15.70 -28.80 -1.11
CA PHE A 282 14.52 -29.10 -1.92
C PHE A 282 14.92 -29.80 -3.22
N SER A 283 14.08 -30.75 -3.65
CA SER A 283 14.14 -31.36 -4.99
C SER A 283 12.74 -31.37 -5.59
N ASN A 284 12.67 -31.11 -6.89
CA ASN A 284 11.41 -31.17 -7.63
C ASN A 284 10.75 -32.57 -7.65
N ASP A 285 11.48 -33.64 -7.30
CA ASP A 285 10.96 -35.02 -7.22
C ASP A 285 10.27 -35.33 -5.89
N MET A 286 10.27 -34.39 -4.94
CA MET A 286 9.61 -34.59 -3.64
C MET A 286 8.08 -34.47 -3.78
N ASP A 287 7.36 -35.55 -3.46
CA ASP A 287 5.89 -35.57 -3.48
C ASP A 287 5.26 -35.22 -2.13
N ASN A 288 5.87 -35.66 -1.02
CA ASN A 288 5.32 -35.44 0.31
C ASN A 288 5.77 -34.11 0.94
N ILE A 289 5.52 -33.00 0.22
CA ILE A 289 5.93 -31.67 0.62
C ILE A 289 4.86 -30.63 0.27
N VAL A 290 4.78 -29.59 1.10
CA VAL A 290 4.03 -28.35 0.85
C VAL A 290 5.04 -27.24 0.59
N VAL A 291 4.99 -26.64 -0.58
CA VAL A 291 5.78 -25.47 -0.94
C VAL A 291 4.94 -24.23 -0.73
N ILE A 292 5.35 -23.35 0.18
CA ILE A 292 4.67 -22.08 0.46
C ILE A 292 5.41 -20.97 -0.27
N ILE A 293 4.79 -20.40 -1.30
CA ILE A 293 5.30 -19.28 -2.08
C ILE A 293 4.79 -17.98 -1.46
N GLY A 294 5.69 -17.17 -0.93
CA GLY A 294 5.38 -15.88 -0.36
C GLY A 294 5.60 -14.72 -1.34
N GLY A 295 5.02 -13.57 -1.00
CA GLY A 295 5.19 -12.30 -1.72
C GLY A 295 4.27 -11.21 -1.20
N THR A 296 4.38 -10.00 -1.76
CA THR A 296 3.56 -8.82 -1.43
C THR A 296 2.96 -8.23 -2.70
N GLY A 297 1.73 -7.73 -2.66
CA GLY A 297 1.04 -7.13 -3.80
C GLY A 297 1.13 -7.99 -5.07
N SER A 298 1.45 -7.40 -6.21
CA SER A 298 1.60 -8.12 -7.49
C SER A 298 2.91 -8.93 -7.60
N THR A 299 3.85 -8.78 -6.65
CA THR A 299 5.12 -9.53 -6.71
C THR A 299 4.93 -11.03 -6.58
N ILE A 300 3.93 -11.47 -5.80
CA ILE A 300 3.61 -12.89 -5.66
C ILE A 300 3.14 -13.49 -6.99
N PHE A 301 2.27 -12.80 -7.72
CA PHE A 301 1.75 -13.27 -9.01
C PHE A 301 2.85 -13.37 -10.06
N ARG A 302 3.75 -12.38 -10.12
CA ARG A 302 4.91 -12.42 -11.01
C ARG A 302 5.89 -13.54 -10.66
N LYS A 303 6.09 -13.84 -9.37
CA LYS A 303 6.92 -14.97 -8.94
C LYS A 303 6.31 -16.30 -9.40
N VAL A 304 5.01 -16.47 -9.20
CA VAL A 304 4.30 -17.69 -9.62
C VAL A 304 4.25 -17.81 -11.14
N HIS A 305 4.07 -16.70 -11.86
CA HIS A 305 4.18 -16.67 -13.33
C HIS A 305 5.53 -17.20 -13.82
N LYS A 306 6.65 -16.77 -13.23
CA LYS A 306 7.99 -17.30 -13.56
C LYS A 306 8.11 -18.80 -13.31
N ILE A 307 7.53 -19.30 -12.20
CA ILE A 307 7.51 -20.73 -11.90
C ILE A 307 6.70 -21.49 -12.96
N ALA A 308 5.51 -21.00 -13.32
CA ALA A 308 4.65 -21.62 -14.32
C ALA A 308 5.25 -21.54 -15.74
N SER A 309 5.99 -20.47 -16.06
CA SER A 309 6.70 -20.30 -17.34
C SER A 309 8.04 -21.04 -17.39
N ARG A 310 8.41 -21.80 -16.34
CA ARG A 310 9.69 -22.52 -16.22
C ARG A 310 10.93 -21.62 -16.25
N GLU A 311 10.75 -20.38 -15.83
CA GLU A 311 11.82 -19.37 -15.70
C GLU A 311 12.43 -19.34 -14.29
N ASP A 312 11.89 -20.15 -13.36
CA ASP A 312 12.40 -20.27 -12.00
C ASP A 312 13.42 -21.43 -11.91
N ASP A 313 14.60 -21.15 -11.31
CA ASP A 313 15.69 -22.13 -11.23
C ASP A 313 15.46 -23.19 -10.14
N VAL A 314 14.54 -22.96 -9.20
CA VAL A 314 14.35 -23.82 -8.02
C VAL A 314 13.08 -24.66 -8.16
N ILE A 315 11.95 -24.03 -8.46
CA ILE A 315 10.65 -24.70 -8.53
C ILE A 315 10.22 -24.88 -9.98
N GLN A 316 10.01 -26.12 -10.37
CA GLN A 316 9.40 -26.49 -11.64
C GLN A 316 8.11 -27.25 -11.36
N LEU A 317 6.99 -26.74 -11.87
CA LEU A 317 5.69 -27.38 -11.71
C LEU A 317 5.61 -28.67 -12.51
N ARG A 318 4.84 -29.64 -12.00
CA ARG A 318 4.56 -30.92 -12.61
C ARG A 318 3.03 -31.07 -12.77
N ASP A 319 2.61 -31.86 -13.71
CA ASP A 319 1.19 -32.21 -13.94
C ASP A 319 0.52 -32.89 -12.74
N THR A 320 1.34 -33.51 -11.86
CA THR A 320 0.90 -34.15 -10.60
C THR A 320 0.77 -33.19 -9.43
N ASP A 321 1.28 -31.96 -9.55
CA ASP A 321 1.21 -30.98 -8.46
C ASP A 321 -0.21 -30.47 -8.24
N THR A 322 -0.53 -30.21 -6.98
CA THR A 322 -1.74 -29.54 -6.57
C THR A 322 -1.40 -28.11 -6.16
N VAL A 323 -1.99 -27.11 -6.83
CA VAL A 323 -1.74 -25.70 -6.53
C VAL A 323 -2.93 -25.10 -5.79
N ILE A 324 -2.66 -24.41 -4.68
CA ILE A 324 -3.65 -23.71 -3.87
C ILE A 324 -3.33 -22.21 -3.89
N VAL A 325 -4.16 -21.43 -4.57
CA VAL A 325 -4.04 -19.98 -4.60
C VAL A 325 -4.75 -19.41 -3.37
N ALA A 326 -3.96 -19.21 -2.28
CA ALA A 326 -4.46 -18.63 -1.03
C ALA A 326 -4.11 -17.14 -0.88
N SER A 327 -3.64 -16.51 -1.96
CA SER A 327 -3.40 -15.08 -2.10
C SER A 327 -4.40 -14.48 -3.10
N PRO A 328 -5.65 -14.16 -2.69
CA PRO A 328 -6.61 -13.56 -3.61
C PRO A 328 -6.10 -12.21 -4.13
N ALA A 329 -6.58 -11.81 -5.32
CA ALA A 329 -6.27 -10.50 -5.87
C ALA A 329 -6.66 -9.39 -4.88
N VAL A 330 -5.77 -8.41 -4.72
CA VAL A 330 -6.06 -7.16 -4.02
C VAL A 330 -6.22 -6.04 -5.05
N PRO A 331 -6.88 -4.92 -4.71
CA PRO A 331 -7.11 -3.82 -5.65
C PRO A 331 -5.86 -3.43 -6.45
N GLY A 332 -6.01 -3.35 -7.77
CA GLY A 332 -4.93 -3.06 -8.73
C GLY A 332 -4.09 -4.26 -9.18
N THR A 333 -4.33 -5.47 -8.66
CA THR A 333 -3.56 -6.68 -9.03
C THR A 333 -4.39 -7.75 -9.77
N GLU A 334 -5.64 -7.47 -10.10
CA GLU A 334 -6.61 -8.43 -10.66
C GLU A 334 -6.11 -9.04 -11.97
N ARG A 335 -5.50 -8.23 -12.84
CA ARG A 335 -4.95 -8.69 -14.11
C ARG A 335 -3.78 -9.65 -13.92
N ASP A 336 -2.87 -9.32 -13.00
CA ASP A 336 -1.70 -10.16 -12.72
C ASP A 336 -2.13 -11.49 -12.11
N ALA A 337 -3.13 -11.47 -11.21
CA ALA A 337 -3.72 -12.66 -10.61
C ALA A 337 -4.37 -13.57 -11.67
N SER A 338 -5.18 -12.99 -12.57
CA SER A 338 -5.85 -13.75 -13.64
C SER A 338 -4.84 -14.38 -14.60
N ASN A 339 -3.82 -13.62 -15.02
CA ASN A 339 -2.76 -14.14 -15.91
C ASN A 339 -2.00 -15.29 -15.22
N MET A 340 -1.68 -15.15 -13.95
CA MET A 340 -1.02 -16.20 -13.16
C MET A 340 -1.87 -17.49 -13.10
N GLU A 341 -3.17 -17.38 -12.86
CA GLU A 341 -4.05 -18.54 -12.83
C GLU A 341 -4.09 -19.25 -14.17
N ASP A 342 -4.20 -18.51 -15.28
CA ASP A 342 -4.14 -19.07 -16.64
C ASP A 342 -2.83 -19.83 -16.90
N ASP A 343 -1.70 -19.31 -16.43
CA ASP A 343 -0.40 -19.97 -16.58
C ASP A 343 -0.31 -21.24 -15.72
N LEU A 344 -0.86 -21.23 -14.52
CA LEU A 344 -0.91 -22.43 -13.66
C LEU A 344 -1.70 -23.56 -14.31
N TYR A 345 -2.85 -23.26 -14.95
CA TYR A 345 -3.66 -24.27 -15.63
C TYR A 345 -2.97 -24.89 -16.86
N LYS A 346 -1.95 -24.26 -17.42
CA LYS A 346 -1.12 -24.84 -18.49
C LYS A 346 -0.19 -25.95 -17.98
N GLU A 347 0.22 -25.87 -16.71
CA GLU A 347 1.16 -26.81 -16.09
C GLU A 347 0.46 -27.92 -15.32
N THR A 348 -0.69 -27.65 -14.66
CA THR A 348 -1.49 -28.65 -13.94
C THR A 348 -2.98 -28.33 -13.97
N SER A 349 -3.82 -29.36 -13.99
CA SER A 349 -5.27 -29.19 -13.90
C SER A 349 -5.79 -29.09 -12.46
N ARG A 350 -4.92 -29.25 -11.44
CA ARG A 350 -5.28 -29.26 -10.02
C ARG A 350 -4.99 -27.90 -9.38
N VAL A 351 -5.64 -26.84 -9.89
CA VAL A 351 -5.53 -25.49 -9.37
C VAL A 351 -6.80 -25.13 -8.60
N TYR A 352 -6.65 -24.71 -7.35
CA TYR A 352 -7.74 -24.39 -6.45
C TYR A 352 -7.54 -22.99 -5.88
N GLY A 353 -8.43 -22.06 -6.20
CA GLY A 353 -8.50 -20.75 -5.55
C GLY A 353 -9.29 -20.80 -4.25
N VAL A 354 -8.86 -20.07 -3.24
CA VAL A 354 -9.67 -19.84 -2.03
C VAL A 354 -10.89 -19.00 -2.42
N ASP A 355 -12.08 -19.51 -2.16
CA ASP A 355 -13.34 -18.81 -2.45
C ASP A 355 -13.51 -17.59 -1.53
N THR A 356 -13.30 -16.39 -2.08
CA THR A 356 -13.38 -15.12 -1.35
C THR A 356 -14.80 -14.76 -0.89
N LYS A 357 -15.84 -15.40 -1.44
CA LYS A 357 -17.22 -15.26 -0.96
C LYS A 357 -17.46 -16.03 0.34
N ARG A 358 -16.68 -17.08 0.56
CA ARG A 358 -16.77 -17.97 1.73
C ARG A 358 -15.67 -17.70 2.75
N THR A 359 -14.52 -17.20 2.30
CA THR A 359 -13.40 -16.83 3.17
C THR A 359 -13.31 -15.31 3.28
N PHE A 360 -13.61 -14.82 4.45
CA PHE A 360 -13.56 -13.39 4.71
C PHE A 360 -12.12 -12.92 4.95
N SER A 361 -11.82 -11.68 4.55
CA SER A 361 -10.62 -10.98 5.04
C SER A 361 -10.75 -10.74 6.54
N MET A 362 -9.62 -10.60 7.24
CA MET A 362 -9.61 -10.43 8.70
C MET A 362 -9.91 -8.97 9.10
N HIS A 363 -11.01 -8.43 8.59
CA HIS A 363 -11.60 -7.14 8.95
C HIS A 363 -12.95 -7.37 9.62
N ALA A 364 -13.33 -6.46 10.54
CA ALA A 364 -14.56 -6.51 11.29
C ALA A 364 -15.80 -6.50 10.39
N SER A 365 -16.66 -7.51 10.51
CA SER A 365 -17.97 -7.55 9.88
C SER A 365 -19.02 -6.82 10.75
N ILE A 366 -20.27 -6.70 10.28
CA ILE A 366 -21.33 -5.94 10.95
C ILE A 366 -21.49 -6.29 12.44
N GLU A 367 -21.51 -7.58 12.78
CA GLU A 367 -21.72 -8.00 14.17
C GLU A 367 -20.45 -7.79 15.04
N ASP A 368 -19.26 -7.84 14.45
CA ASP A 368 -18.01 -7.49 15.15
C ASP A 368 -17.99 -5.98 15.49
N LEU A 369 -18.41 -5.13 14.54
CA LEU A 369 -18.52 -3.67 14.73
C LEU A 369 -19.60 -3.34 15.78
N LYS A 370 -20.78 -3.95 15.70
CA LYS A 370 -21.83 -3.77 16.72
C LYS A 370 -21.36 -4.13 18.11
N MET A 371 -20.62 -5.24 18.24
CA MET A 371 -20.08 -5.65 19.53
C MET A 371 -19.08 -4.63 20.06
N MET A 372 -18.19 -4.10 19.21
CA MET A 372 -17.23 -3.07 19.60
C MET A 372 -17.94 -1.80 20.05
N ILE A 373 -18.92 -1.32 19.28
CA ILE A 373 -19.74 -0.14 19.63
C ILE A 373 -20.44 -0.37 20.99
N TYR A 374 -21.03 -1.54 21.18
CA TYR A 374 -21.76 -1.88 22.40
C TYR A 374 -20.85 -1.91 23.64
N LEU A 375 -19.67 -2.54 23.53
CA LEU A 375 -18.74 -2.69 24.65
C LEU A 375 -18.05 -1.36 25.00
N MET A 376 -17.70 -0.56 24.01
CA MET A 376 -17.02 0.73 24.22
C MET A 376 -17.99 1.85 24.60
N ASN A 377 -19.27 1.76 24.19
CA ASN A 377 -20.33 2.74 24.43
C ASN A 377 -19.85 4.21 24.27
N PRO A 378 -19.32 4.60 23.10
CA PRO A 378 -18.67 5.90 22.91
C PRO A 378 -19.69 7.05 22.91
N GLN A 379 -19.25 8.25 23.32
CA GLN A 379 -20.04 9.46 23.12
C GLN A 379 -20.13 9.82 21.64
N TYR A 380 -19.01 9.72 20.92
CA TYR A 380 -18.95 9.94 19.46
C TYR A 380 -18.41 8.70 18.74
N TYR A 381 -19.04 8.35 17.63
CA TYR A 381 -18.62 7.26 16.77
C TYR A 381 -18.04 7.79 15.47
N VAL A 382 -16.85 7.33 15.10
CA VAL A 382 -16.08 7.84 13.96
C VAL A 382 -15.65 6.68 13.08
N PRO A 383 -16.41 6.33 12.02
CA PRO A 383 -15.97 5.40 11.00
C PRO A 383 -14.70 5.89 10.32
N VAL A 384 -13.68 5.04 10.24
CA VAL A 384 -12.41 5.33 9.57
C VAL A 384 -11.98 4.14 8.72
N LYS A 385 -10.94 4.30 7.92
CA LYS A 385 -10.33 3.26 7.08
C LYS A 385 -11.31 2.60 6.12
N GLY A 386 -11.20 2.93 4.86
CA GLY A 386 -11.98 2.36 3.76
C GLY A 386 -12.57 3.39 2.82
N GLU A 387 -13.18 2.89 1.76
CA GLU A 387 -13.89 3.70 0.77
C GLU A 387 -15.13 4.39 1.38
N TYR A 388 -15.56 5.51 0.80
CA TYR A 388 -16.67 6.30 1.33
C TYR A 388 -17.96 5.49 1.58
N ARG A 389 -18.29 4.58 0.65
CA ARG A 389 -19.45 3.67 0.81
C ARG A 389 -19.33 2.78 2.06
N GLN A 390 -18.11 2.38 2.44
CA GLN A 390 -17.85 1.56 3.62
C GLN A 390 -17.93 2.42 4.90
N LEU A 391 -17.46 3.67 4.86
CA LEU A 391 -17.62 4.62 5.97
C LEU A 391 -19.09 4.87 6.26
N ILE A 392 -19.91 5.08 5.23
CA ILE A 392 -21.35 5.28 5.37
C ILE A 392 -22.03 4.00 5.88
N SER A 393 -21.67 2.82 5.35
CA SER A 393 -22.20 1.55 5.86
C SER A 393 -21.89 1.37 7.34
N ASN A 394 -20.67 1.68 7.78
CA ASN A 394 -20.27 1.61 9.18
C ASN A 394 -21.02 2.64 10.06
N ALA A 395 -21.20 3.86 9.57
CA ALA A 395 -22.04 4.87 10.24
C ALA A 395 -23.49 4.40 10.43
N ASN A 396 -24.07 3.75 9.41
CA ASN A 396 -25.43 3.22 9.48
C ASN A 396 -25.58 2.10 10.53
N ILE A 397 -24.53 1.28 10.75
CA ILE A 397 -24.53 0.28 11.83
C ILE A 397 -24.78 0.96 13.19
N ALA A 398 -24.11 2.07 13.47
CA ALA A 398 -24.32 2.81 14.72
C ALA A 398 -25.73 3.46 14.77
N LEU A 399 -26.25 3.98 13.66
CA LEU A 399 -27.63 4.48 13.56
C LEU A 399 -28.65 3.39 13.87
N ASP A 400 -28.49 2.20 13.30
CA ASP A 400 -29.37 1.05 13.52
C ASP A 400 -29.32 0.54 14.96
N MET A 401 -28.20 0.77 15.67
CA MET A 401 -28.07 0.52 17.11
C MET A 401 -28.73 1.62 17.98
N GLY A 402 -29.25 2.67 17.38
CA GLY A 402 -29.96 3.76 18.07
C GLY A 402 -29.06 4.93 18.50
N TYR A 403 -27.82 5.02 17.99
CA TYR A 403 -26.98 6.20 18.25
C TYR A 403 -27.57 7.44 17.57
N PRO A 404 -27.58 8.60 18.25
CA PRO A 404 -28.02 9.85 17.63
C PRO A 404 -27.14 10.22 16.43
N ALA A 405 -27.76 10.60 15.32
CA ALA A 405 -27.01 10.99 14.11
C ALA A 405 -25.97 12.09 14.36
N ASN A 406 -26.23 13.02 15.29
CA ASN A 406 -25.28 14.09 15.66
C ASN A 406 -24.05 13.58 16.42
N ASN A 407 -24.06 12.33 16.87
CA ASN A 407 -22.94 11.70 17.59
C ASN A 407 -22.14 10.76 16.67
N ILE A 408 -22.53 10.63 15.40
CA ILE A 408 -21.84 9.86 14.39
C ILE A 408 -21.13 10.85 13.46
N ILE A 409 -19.79 10.73 13.38
CA ILE A 409 -18.95 11.70 12.69
C ILE A 409 -18.30 10.99 11.50
N VAL A 410 -18.79 11.25 10.30
CA VAL A 410 -18.15 10.79 9.06
C VAL A 410 -17.28 11.92 8.53
N LEU A 411 -16.00 11.66 8.38
CA LEU A 411 -14.99 12.62 7.95
C LEU A 411 -14.49 12.30 6.54
N GLU A 412 -13.97 13.31 5.89
CA GLU A 412 -13.10 13.21 4.72
C GLU A 412 -11.65 13.53 5.13
N ASN A 413 -10.66 13.11 4.34
CA ASN A 413 -9.26 13.45 4.58
C ASN A 413 -9.11 14.98 4.72
N GLY A 414 -8.42 15.42 5.76
CA GLY A 414 -8.21 16.83 6.09
C GLY A 414 -9.33 17.48 6.89
N MET A 415 -10.53 16.90 6.98
CA MET A 415 -11.65 17.47 7.74
C MET A 415 -11.45 17.21 9.24
N ILE A 416 -11.56 18.26 10.08
CA ILE A 416 -11.31 18.19 11.52
C ILE A 416 -12.62 18.11 12.30
N ALA A 417 -12.83 17.04 13.06
CA ALA A 417 -13.80 17.01 14.13
C ALA A 417 -13.19 17.65 15.38
N CYS A 418 -13.74 18.77 15.83
CA CYS A 418 -13.28 19.51 17.01
C CYS A 418 -14.26 19.28 18.16
N ILE A 419 -13.79 18.73 19.27
CA ILE A 419 -14.57 18.51 20.50
C ILE A 419 -13.97 19.41 21.57
N GLU A 420 -14.77 20.35 22.09
CA GLU A 420 -14.39 21.27 23.15
C GLU A 420 -15.26 21.02 24.40
N ASP A 421 -14.63 20.80 25.55
CA ASP A 421 -15.28 20.45 26.82
C ASP A 421 -16.36 19.34 26.63
N GLY A 422 -16.00 18.29 25.88
CA GLY A 422 -16.84 17.13 25.58
C GLY A 422 -17.94 17.37 24.52
N GLN A 423 -18.01 18.55 23.89
CA GLN A 423 -19.05 18.88 22.92
C GLN A 423 -18.46 19.08 21.51
N LEU A 424 -19.04 18.37 20.52
CA LEU A 424 -18.66 18.52 19.11
C LEU A 424 -19.06 19.91 18.60
N GLN A 425 -18.09 20.60 18.02
CA GLN A 425 -18.30 21.92 17.42
C GLN A 425 -18.95 21.79 16.04
N ARG A 426 -19.83 22.73 15.70
CA ARG A 426 -20.58 22.69 14.41
C ARG A 426 -19.75 23.06 13.20
N GLU A 427 -18.71 23.89 13.38
CA GLU A 427 -17.81 24.27 12.28
C GLU A 427 -16.67 23.27 12.20
N MET A 428 -16.61 22.53 11.10
CA MET A 428 -15.47 21.69 10.76
C MET A 428 -14.43 22.54 10.03
N LYS A 429 -13.23 22.60 10.59
CA LYS A 429 -12.05 23.19 9.93
C LYS A 429 -11.38 22.12 9.08
N THR A 430 -10.54 22.54 8.15
CA THR A 430 -9.77 21.62 7.30
C THR A 430 -8.29 21.90 7.41
N VAL A 431 -7.47 20.87 7.19
CA VAL A 431 -6.02 20.98 6.93
C VAL A 431 -5.76 20.53 5.48
N PRO A 432 -4.72 21.09 4.84
CA PRO A 432 -4.30 20.61 3.54
C PRO A 432 -3.89 19.14 3.61
N VAL A 433 -4.32 18.35 2.64
CA VAL A 433 -3.95 16.94 2.46
C VAL A 433 -3.70 16.68 0.98
N GLY A 434 -2.97 15.62 0.67
CA GLY A 434 -2.67 15.25 -0.71
C GLY A 434 -1.98 13.90 -0.81
N ASP A 435 -1.79 13.48 -2.06
CA ASP A 435 -1.07 12.29 -2.43
C ASP A 435 0.37 12.66 -2.79
N VAL A 436 1.33 12.03 -2.13
CA VAL A 436 2.75 12.15 -2.47
C VAL A 436 3.20 10.85 -3.13
N MET A 437 3.52 10.93 -4.41
CA MET A 437 4.01 9.78 -5.17
C MET A 437 5.51 9.59 -4.96
N VAL A 438 5.94 8.35 -4.75
CA VAL A 438 7.33 7.98 -4.47
C VAL A 438 7.83 7.03 -5.55
N SER A 439 9.04 7.31 -6.08
CA SER A 439 9.73 6.47 -7.07
C SER A 439 11.23 6.48 -6.78
N GLY A 440 11.88 5.31 -6.75
CA GLY A 440 13.31 5.20 -6.44
C GLY A 440 13.70 5.67 -5.03
N GLY A 441 12.74 5.63 -4.08
CA GLY A 441 12.95 6.07 -2.70
C GLY A 441 12.84 7.58 -2.47
N ASP A 442 12.66 8.39 -3.51
CA ASP A 442 12.47 9.83 -3.41
C ASP A 442 11.04 10.23 -3.81
N SER A 443 10.51 11.28 -3.19
CA SER A 443 9.23 11.86 -3.60
C SER A 443 9.36 12.44 -5.01
N LEU A 444 8.46 12.04 -5.90
CA LEU A 444 8.32 12.69 -7.20
C LEU A 444 7.75 14.09 -6.97
N ASP A 445 8.28 15.06 -7.73
CA ASP A 445 7.83 16.46 -7.65
C ASP A 445 6.29 16.50 -7.74
N ALA A 446 5.67 17.06 -6.69
CA ALA A 446 4.22 17.22 -6.60
C ALA A 446 3.65 18.12 -7.72
N ALA A 447 4.49 18.88 -8.44
CA ALA A 447 4.11 19.66 -9.61
C ALA A 447 3.71 18.80 -10.83
N GLY A 448 3.86 17.48 -10.74
CA GLY A 448 3.35 16.54 -11.75
C GLY A 448 4.07 16.58 -13.10
N MET A 449 5.15 17.35 -13.26
CA MET A 449 5.82 17.48 -14.56
C MET A 449 6.46 16.16 -15.00
N VAL A 450 7.14 15.47 -14.08
CA VAL A 450 7.77 14.17 -14.38
C VAL A 450 6.73 13.09 -14.68
N LEU A 451 5.63 13.08 -13.94
CA LEU A 451 4.53 12.13 -14.18
C LEU A 451 3.82 12.41 -15.50
N LYS A 452 3.55 13.67 -15.81
CA LYS A 452 2.96 14.09 -17.09
C LYS A 452 3.85 13.75 -18.27
N ASP A 453 5.17 13.91 -18.11
CA ASP A 453 6.14 13.49 -19.13
C ASP A 453 6.12 11.96 -19.31
N ARG A 454 6.10 11.18 -18.22
CA ARG A 454 5.99 9.72 -18.28
C ARG A 454 4.67 9.26 -18.90
N GLU A 455 3.57 9.88 -18.54
CA GLU A 455 2.25 9.62 -19.14
C GLU A 455 2.28 9.89 -20.65
N THR A 456 2.77 11.06 -21.07
CA THR A 456 2.91 11.42 -22.48
C THR A 456 3.80 10.42 -23.22
N LEU A 457 4.93 10.01 -22.63
CA LEU A 457 5.82 9.01 -23.21
C LEU A 457 5.15 7.64 -23.35
N SER A 458 4.32 7.24 -22.40
CA SER A 458 3.64 5.93 -22.40
C SER A 458 2.46 5.86 -23.37
N THR A 459 1.73 6.97 -23.57
CA THR A 459 0.50 7.03 -24.38
C THR A 459 0.76 7.48 -25.81
N ASP A 460 1.52 8.55 -25.97
CA ASP A 460 1.70 9.24 -27.28
C ASP A 460 3.12 9.11 -27.83
N GLY A 461 4.10 8.69 -27.02
CA GLY A 461 5.48 8.48 -27.43
C GLY A 461 6.31 9.77 -27.50
N ALA A 462 7.45 9.70 -28.20
CA ALA A 462 8.38 10.81 -28.33
C ALA A 462 8.92 10.98 -29.75
N ILE A 463 9.20 12.23 -30.12
CA ILE A 463 9.89 12.61 -31.36
C ILE A 463 11.09 13.48 -31.00
N VAL A 464 12.28 13.05 -31.43
CA VAL A 464 13.52 13.85 -31.34
C VAL A 464 13.84 14.38 -32.73
N VAL A 465 14.14 15.68 -32.82
CA VAL A 465 14.61 16.27 -34.08
C VAL A 465 15.87 17.07 -33.83
N GLY A 466 16.97 16.65 -34.43
CA GLY A 466 18.31 17.21 -34.24
C GLY A 466 18.81 17.96 -35.47
N VAL A 467 19.41 19.14 -35.27
CA VAL A 467 20.08 19.95 -36.33
C VAL A 467 21.41 20.47 -35.78
N VAL A 468 22.38 20.55 -36.69
CA VAL A 468 23.66 21.18 -36.40
C VAL A 468 23.75 22.49 -37.15
N VAL A 469 24.08 23.59 -36.47
CA VAL A 469 24.23 24.92 -37.08
C VAL A 469 25.64 25.46 -36.83
N ASN A 470 26.13 26.25 -37.79
CA ASN A 470 27.38 26.98 -37.58
C ASN A 470 27.18 28.09 -36.56
N HIS A 471 28.05 28.16 -35.53
CA HIS A 471 27.92 29.16 -34.46
C HIS A 471 28.03 30.61 -34.94
N GLY A 472 28.85 30.86 -35.96
CA GLY A 472 29.07 32.23 -36.50
C GLY A 472 27.95 32.69 -37.46
N THR A 473 27.64 31.87 -38.47
CA THR A 473 26.66 32.21 -39.53
C THR A 473 25.25 31.84 -39.18
N LYS A 474 25.05 30.91 -38.21
CA LYS A 474 23.76 30.32 -37.87
C LYS A 474 23.13 29.47 -38.99
N GLU A 475 23.89 29.16 -40.05
CA GLU A 475 23.47 28.30 -41.13
C GLU A 475 23.43 26.83 -40.66
N ILE A 476 22.46 26.07 -41.18
CA ILE A 476 22.35 24.64 -40.95
C ILE A 476 23.45 23.91 -41.75
N ILE A 477 24.30 23.15 -41.04
CA ILE A 477 25.43 22.42 -41.62
C ILE A 477 25.29 20.89 -41.48
N GLY A 478 24.26 20.42 -40.78
CA GLY A 478 23.97 19.00 -40.65
C GLY A 478 22.59 18.71 -40.11
N GLY A 479 22.00 17.61 -40.52
CA GLY A 479 20.62 17.26 -40.21
C GLY A 479 19.64 17.86 -41.22
N PRO A 480 18.32 17.92 -40.90
CA PRO A 480 17.67 17.41 -39.67
C PRO A 480 17.67 15.88 -39.59
N ASP A 481 18.01 15.35 -38.44
CA ASP A 481 17.79 13.94 -38.10
C ASP A 481 16.55 13.83 -37.20
N VAL A 482 15.59 13.01 -37.63
CA VAL A 482 14.31 12.87 -36.94
C VAL A 482 14.12 11.42 -36.50
N GLN A 483 13.95 11.20 -35.23
CA GLN A 483 13.69 9.90 -34.63
C GLN A 483 12.36 9.90 -33.91
N SER A 484 11.54 8.89 -34.16
CA SER A 484 10.24 8.68 -33.51
C SER A 484 10.22 7.37 -32.75
N ARG A 485 9.64 7.38 -31.54
CA ARG A 485 9.41 6.20 -30.72
C ARG A 485 7.99 6.23 -30.15
N GLY A 486 7.22 5.15 -30.40
CA GLY A 486 5.87 4.99 -29.88
C GLY A 486 4.77 5.86 -30.53
N VAL A 487 5.12 6.71 -31.50
CA VAL A 487 4.16 7.66 -32.12
C VAL A 487 3.50 7.08 -33.35
N ILE A 488 4.26 6.53 -34.30
CA ILE A 488 3.83 6.15 -35.65
C ILE A 488 4.43 4.79 -36.00
N TYR A 489 3.64 3.97 -36.73
CA TYR A 489 4.15 2.73 -37.32
C TYR A 489 5.05 3.03 -38.54
N LEU A 490 6.30 2.56 -38.51
CA LEU A 490 7.38 2.96 -39.41
C LEU A 490 7.11 2.78 -40.91
N LYS A 491 6.18 1.92 -41.33
CA LYS A 491 5.94 1.66 -42.75
C LYS A 491 5.19 2.77 -43.52
N ASP A 492 4.45 3.64 -42.79
CA ASP A 492 3.61 4.68 -43.37
C ASP A 492 4.03 6.11 -42.99
N ALA A 493 5.19 6.26 -42.35
CA ALA A 493 5.57 7.48 -41.61
C ALA A 493 6.61 8.35 -42.32
N ASP A 494 7.21 7.91 -43.41
CA ASP A 494 8.35 8.62 -44.03
C ASP A 494 8.00 10.07 -44.43
N TYR A 495 6.78 10.34 -44.85
CA TYR A 495 6.37 11.69 -45.20
C TYR A 495 6.22 12.58 -43.94
N ILE A 496 5.73 12.04 -42.82
CA ILE A 496 5.59 12.79 -41.57
C ILE A 496 6.98 13.14 -41.00
N ILE A 497 7.89 12.18 -41.04
CA ILE A 497 9.28 12.36 -40.56
C ILE A 497 9.99 13.43 -41.40
N ARG A 498 9.84 13.39 -42.71
CA ARG A 498 10.41 14.42 -43.62
C ARG A 498 9.82 15.79 -43.33
N GLU A 499 8.51 15.90 -43.19
CA GLU A 499 7.85 17.19 -42.95
C GLU A 499 8.23 17.78 -41.57
N ILE A 500 8.42 16.95 -40.55
CA ILE A 500 8.96 17.39 -39.25
C ILE A 500 10.35 18.01 -39.41
N GLY A 501 11.21 17.39 -40.24
CA GLY A 501 12.52 17.94 -40.57
C GLY A 501 12.40 19.31 -41.27
N VAL A 502 11.53 19.40 -42.29
CA VAL A 502 11.26 20.65 -43.02
C VAL A 502 10.74 21.75 -42.07
N ILE A 503 9.85 21.43 -41.14
CA ILE A 503 9.34 22.40 -40.17
C ILE A 503 10.50 22.94 -39.30
N MET A 504 11.41 22.06 -38.86
CA MET A 504 12.59 22.44 -38.06
C MET A 504 13.52 23.36 -38.84
N GLU A 505 13.88 22.99 -40.08
CA GLU A 505 14.72 23.79 -40.98
C GLU A 505 14.11 25.17 -41.27
N ASN A 506 12.83 25.21 -41.66
CA ASN A 506 12.12 26.45 -41.97
C ASN A 506 12.06 27.37 -40.72
N THR A 507 11.88 26.82 -39.54
CA THR A 507 11.85 27.62 -38.30
C THR A 507 13.19 28.29 -38.04
N ILE A 508 14.30 27.58 -38.21
CA ILE A 508 15.66 28.12 -38.02
C ILE A 508 15.96 29.15 -39.11
N ASN A 509 15.77 28.81 -40.40
CA ASN A 509 16.08 29.67 -41.51
C ASN A 509 15.29 30.99 -41.48
N THR A 510 14.00 30.91 -41.09
CA THR A 510 13.19 32.13 -40.88
C THR A 510 13.72 33.00 -39.79
N ALA A 511 14.07 32.43 -38.61
CA ALA A 511 14.62 33.16 -37.50
C ALA A 511 15.98 33.83 -37.82
N VAL A 512 16.82 33.16 -38.64
CA VAL A 512 18.08 33.72 -39.13
C VAL A 512 17.85 34.88 -40.12
N ALA A 513 16.96 34.70 -41.09
CA ALA A 513 16.63 35.72 -42.09
C ALA A 513 16.03 37.00 -41.42
N GLU A 514 15.20 36.81 -40.38
CA GLU A 514 14.61 37.91 -39.62
C GLU A 514 15.54 38.51 -38.55
N LYS A 515 16.78 38.02 -38.43
CA LYS A 515 17.78 38.40 -37.44
C LYS A 515 17.34 38.27 -35.99
N ARG A 516 16.42 37.35 -35.68
CA ARG A 516 15.90 37.04 -34.36
C ARG A 516 16.32 35.64 -33.86
N TYR A 517 17.35 35.07 -34.45
CA TYR A 517 17.79 33.72 -34.04
C TYR A 517 18.23 33.74 -32.58
N ASP A 518 17.53 32.95 -31.79
CA ASP A 518 17.89 32.48 -30.45
C ASP A 518 17.66 30.97 -30.39
N ASN A 519 18.62 30.24 -29.84
CA ASN A 519 18.58 28.77 -29.81
C ASN A 519 17.37 28.25 -29.03
N LEU A 520 17.07 28.83 -27.86
CA LEU A 520 15.96 28.42 -27.02
C LEU A 520 14.62 28.78 -27.63
N GLU A 521 14.49 29.97 -28.20
CA GLU A 521 13.26 30.43 -28.87
C GLU A 521 12.97 29.60 -30.14
N CYS A 522 13.99 29.33 -30.96
CA CYS A 522 13.85 28.46 -32.15
C CYS A 522 13.40 27.04 -31.78
N ARG A 523 13.93 26.47 -30.72
CA ARG A 523 13.50 25.16 -30.19
C ARG A 523 12.06 25.20 -29.71
N ALA A 524 11.66 26.23 -28.99
CA ALA A 524 10.28 26.38 -28.50
C ALA A 524 9.28 26.53 -29.67
N GLU A 525 9.60 27.39 -30.66
CA GLU A 525 8.77 27.60 -31.85
C GLU A 525 8.67 26.33 -32.70
N ALA A 526 9.78 25.62 -32.92
CA ALA A 526 9.80 24.35 -33.64
C ALA A 526 8.95 23.28 -32.92
N ARG A 527 9.08 23.18 -31.60
CA ARG A 527 8.27 22.27 -30.77
C ARG A 527 6.77 22.49 -31.01
N GLU A 528 6.33 23.75 -30.96
CA GLU A 528 4.91 24.09 -31.11
C GLU A 528 4.39 23.79 -32.51
N LYS A 529 5.16 24.12 -33.55
CA LYS A 529 4.80 23.85 -34.94
C LYS A 529 4.74 22.35 -35.26
N ILE A 530 5.75 21.59 -34.80
CA ILE A 530 5.81 20.14 -34.96
C ILE A 530 4.65 19.48 -34.20
N ALA A 531 4.38 19.88 -32.94
CA ALA A 531 3.29 19.33 -32.17
C ALA A 531 1.92 19.53 -32.84
N ARG A 532 1.68 20.73 -33.41
CA ARG A 532 0.45 21.01 -34.18
C ARG A 532 0.34 20.14 -35.45
N TYR A 533 1.43 19.98 -36.16
CA TYR A 533 1.47 19.15 -37.36
C TYR A 533 1.21 17.68 -37.04
N VAL A 534 1.96 17.12 -36.06
CA VAL A 534 1.80 15.70 -35.67
C VAL A 534 0.39 15.43 -35.12
N MET A 535 -0.17 16.32 -34.33
CA MET A 535 -1.55 16.20 -33.85
C MET A 535 -2.56 16.15 -35.00
N LYS A 536 -2.37 16.99 -36.03
CA LYS A 536 -3.24 17.03 -37.20
C LYS A 536 -3.18 15.72 -38.00
N GLU A 537 -1.97 15.17 -38.18
CA GLU A 537 -1.75 13.98 -39.04
C GLU A 537 -2.03 12.66 -38.30
N THR A 538 -1.84 12.60 -36.97
CA THR A 538 -1.87 11.35 -36.19
C THR A 538 -2.93 11.30 -35.10
N GLY A 539 -3.49 12.43 -34.70
CA GLY A 539 -4.36 12.55 -33.52
C GLY A 539 -3.62 12.43 -32.19
N LYS A 540 -2.28 12.30 -32.18
CA LYS A 540 -1.44 12.13 -31.00
C LYS A 540 -0.69 13.40 -30.62
N ARG A 541 -0.33 13.50 -29.35
CA ARG A 541 0.45 14.63 -28.78
C ARG A 541 1.75 14.14 -28.14
N PRO A 542 2.69 13.59 -28.95
CA PRO A 542 3.93 13.06 -28.41
C PRO A 542 4.81 14.15 -27.79
N MET A 543 5.76 13.71 -26.95
CA MET A 543 6.81 14.58 -26.45
C MET A 543 7.73 14.98 -27.61
N ILE A 544 7.76 16.26 -27.96
CA ILE A 544 8.63 16.81 -29.02
C ILE A 544 9.90 17.38 -28.39
N LEU A 545 11.05 16.88 -28.82
CA LEU A 545 12.38 17.22 -28.28
C LEU A 545 13.27 17.79 -29.40
N PRO A 546 13.14 19.09 -29.76
CA PRO A 546 14.04 19.73 -30.72
C PRO A 546 15.42 19.96 -30.08
N ALA A 547 16.48 19.59 -30.80
CA ALA A 547 17.86 19.79 -30.41
C ALA A 547 18.60 20.61 -31.49
N ILE A 548 19.15 21.75 -31.11
CA ILE A 548 20.02 22.56 -31.97
C ILE A 548 21.42 22.58 -31.35
N VAL A 549 22.37 21.99 -32.08
CA VAL A 549 23.78 21.95 -31.66
C VAL A 549 24.56 22.99 -32.46
N GLU A 550 25.15 23.98 -31.77
CA GLU A 550 25.99 25.01 -32.40
C GLU A 550 27.46 24.58 -32.36
N ILE A 551 28.11 24.52 -33.52
CA ILE A 551 29.53 24.19 -33.61
C ILE A 551 30.30 25.28 -34.38
N ASN A 552 31.54 25.51 -33.97
CA ASN A 552 32.48 26.36 -34.72
C ASN A 552 33.14 25.49 -35.79
N THR A 553 32.80 25.69 -37.07
CA THR A 553 33.62 25.14 -38.16
C THR A 553 34.81 26.06 -38.33
N LYS A 554 36.01 25.51 -38.16
CA LYS A 554 37.23 26.19 -38.61
C LYS A 554 37.18 26.21 -40.12
N ASP A 555 37.22 27.39 -40.72
CA ASP A 555 37.47 27.57 -42.16
C ASP A 555 38.75 26.91 -42.58
#